data_57159623d5c5b8a1427a7b2a205598f4
#
_entry.id   57159623d5c5b8a1427a7b2a205598f4
#
_cell.length_a   1.000
_cell.length_b   1.000
_cell.length_c   1.000
_cell.angle_alpha   90.00
_cell.angle_beta   90.00
_cell.angle_gamma   90.00
#
_symmetry.space_group_name_H-M   'P 1'
#
loop_
_entity.id
_entity.type
_entity.pdbx_description
1 polymer ?
#
loop_
_entity_poly.entity_id
_entity_poly.type
_entity_poly.pdbx_seq_one_letter_code
_entity_poly.pdbx_strand_id
1 'polypeptide(L)'
;MIVDDEAPARSELRFLLEQTGKIGTITEASSVRSAIEMLMESRVDVVFLDISMPGASGLQLAEALHKLKNPPAIVFVTAYSDHAVEAFDVDAVDYLMKPVEEARLDRAIEKVMQRAKPVTDSKVTIERIPVEKGGRKVLIPVDDIRFIMAKDDYSCIYTVDDRFLSTTSLAQFEAKLCDFGFFRVHRRYI
;
A
#
# COMPACT_ATOMS: atom_id res chain seq x y z
N MET A 1 2.87 8.54 12.31
CA MET A 1 3.87 9.57 11.92
C MET A 1 3.53 10.09 10.54
N ILE A 2 3.70 11.40 10.30
CA ILE A 2 3.62 12.03 8.98
C ILE A 2 5.04 12.41 8.56
N VAL A 3 5.44 12.08 7.33
CA VAL A 3 6.79 12.39 6.78
C VAL A 3 6.62 13.07 5.43
N ASP A 4 6.92 14.36 5.37
CA ASP A 4 6.73 15.21 4.20
C ASP A 4 7.58 16.47 4.38
N ASP A 5 8.28 16.97 3.38
CA ASP A 5 9.11 18.17 3.52
C ASP A 5 8.27 19.47 3.51
N GLU A 6 7.08 19.43 2.93
CA GLU A 6 6.17 20.58 2.82
C GLU A 6 5.33 20.74 4.11
N ALA A 7 5.60 21.81 4.88
CA ALA A 7 4.84 22.09 6.11
C ALA A 7 3.31 22.23 5.91
N PRO A 8 2.81 22.86 4.82
CA PRO A 8 1.37 22.92 4.56
C PRO A 8 0.75 21.53 4.38
N ALA A 9 1.41 20.63 3.63
CA ALA A 9 0.93 19.27 3.40
C ALA A 9 0.87 18.46 4.71
N ARG A 10 1.89 18.61 5.58
CA ARG A 10 1.85 17.98 6.92
C ARG A 10 0.69 18.48 7.76
N SER A 11 0.46 19.82 7.75
CA SER A 11 -0.63 20.43 8.53
C SER A 11 -2.00 20.00 8.04
N GLU A 12 -2.21 19.92 6.73
CA GLU A 12 -3.44 19.44 6.11
C GLU A 12 -3.71 17.98 6.48
N LEU A 13 -2.71 17.13 6.28
CA LEU A 13 -2.85 15.70 6.58
C LEU A 13 -3.06 15.46 8.09
N ARG A 14 -2.37 16.20 8.96
CA ARG A 14 -2.63 16.16 10.40
C ARG A 14 -4.08 16.48 10.72
N PHE A 15 -4.59 17.59 10.18
CA PHE A 15 -5.98 17.99 10.39
C PHE A 15 -6.96 16.90 9.95
N LEU A 16 -6.77 16.33 8.77
CA LEU A 16 -7.61 15.23 8.26
C LEU A 16 -7.54 14.00 9.17
N LEU A 17 -6.35 13.61 9.61
CA LEU A 17 -6.15 12.46 10.51
C LEU A 17 -6.83 12.67 11.87
N GLU A 18 -6.74 13.88 12.44
CA GLU A 18 -7.42 14.25 13.70
C GLU A 18 -8.94 14.18 13.57
N GLN A 19 -9.50 14.59 12.42
CA GLN A 19 -10.94 14.52 12.15
C GLN A 19 -11.47 13.08 12.13
N THR A 20 -10.66 12.10 11.76
CA THR A 20 -11.10 10.69 11.74
C THR A 20 -11.38 10.12 13.13
N GLY A 21 -10.78 10.70 14.19
CA GLY A 21 -10.86 10.19 15.56
C GLY A 21 -10.27 8.80 15.77
N LYS A 22 -9.63 8.22 14.74
CA LYS A 22 -9.07 6.85 14.74
C LYS A 22 -7.57 6.82 15.08
N ILE A 23 -6.88 7.97 15.03
CA ILE A 23 -5.44 8.11 15.25
C ILE A 23 -5.19 8.74 16.61
N GLY A 24 -4.33 8.12 17.41
CA GLY A 24 -3.98 8.61 18.74
C GLY A 24 -2.93 9.73 18.68
N THR A 25 -1.65 9.37 18.72
CA THR A 25 -0.55 10.35 18.69
C THR A 25 -0.05 10.55 17.27
N ILE A 26 0.04 11.81 16.83
CA ILE A 26 0.58 12.19 15.53
C ILE A 26 1.90 12.90 15.75
N THR A 27 2.98 12.36 15.18
CA THR A 27 4.31 12.96 15.09
C THR A 27 4.58 13.37 13.65
N GLU A 28 5.40 14.40 13.44
CA GLU A 28 5.75 14.92 12.13
C GLU A 28 7.26 14.96 11.93
N ALA A 29 7.70 14.57 10.75
CA ALA A 29 9.06 14.69 10.29
C ALA A 29 9.10 15.43 8.95
N SER A 30 10.04 16.35 8.78
CA SER A 30 10.21 17.12 7.54
C SER A 30 11.28 16.54 6.60
N SER A 31 11.81 15.37 6.90
CA SER A 31 12.82 14.68 6.10
C SER A 31 12.92 13.22 6.48
N VAL A 32 13.50 12.41 5.60
CA VAL A 32 13.84 11.01 5.89
C VAL A 32 14.74 10.90 7.11
N ARG A 33 15.71 11.79 7.26
CA ARG A 33 16.63 11.80 8.40
C ARG A 33 15.89 12.00 9.73
N SER A 34 15.08 13.04 9.84
CA SER A 34 14.30 13.30 11.05
C SER A 34 13.30 12.19 11.35
N ALA A 35 12.71 11.56 10.32
CA ALA A 35 11.85 10.41 10.50
C ALA A 35 12.59 9.22 11.12
N ILE A 36 13.80 8.90 10.63
CA ILE A 36 14.62 7.82 11.17
C ILE A 36 14.98 8.11 12.64
N GLU A 37 15.43 9.32 12.97
CA GLU A 37 15.75 9.71 14.35
C GLU A 37 14.57 9.47 15.29
N MET A 38 13.36 9.90 14.90
CA MET A 38 12.15 9.70 15.70
C MET A 38 11.71 8.23 15.81
N LEU A 39 11.89 7.45 14.74
CA LEU A 39 11.59 6.01 14.73
C LEU A 39 12.54 5.18 15.62
N MET A 40 13.73 5.69 15.87
CA MET A 40 14.67 5.08 16.85
C MET A 40 14.28 5.35 18.29
N GLU A 41 13.59 6.46 18.57
CA GLU A 41 13.20 6.88 19.92
C GLU A 41 11.84 6.33 20.34
N SER A 42 10.93 6.11 19.38
CA SER A 42 9.57 5.70 19.69
C SER A 42 8.98 4.74 18.65
N ARG A 43 8.12 3.85 19.14
CA ARG A 43 7.37 2.96 18.25
C ARG A 43 6.30 3.75 17.50
N VAL A 44 6.25 3.52 16.19
CA VAL A 44 5.25 4.08 15.29
C VAL A 44 4.50 2.94 14.64
N ASP A 45 3.16 2.99 14.67
CA ASP A 45 2.30 1.95 14.10
C ASP A 45 2.05 2.17 12.60
N VAL A 46 1.98 3.43 12.16
CA VAL A 46 1.77 3.80 10.76
C VAL A 46 2.58 5.04 10.37
N VAL A 47 3.15 5.00 9.17
CA VAL A 47 3.85 6.12 8.55
C VAL A 47 3.10 6.55 7.28
N PHE A 48 2.61 7.79 7.27
CA PHE A 48 2.14 8.47 6.07
C PHE A 48 3.33 9.19 5.46
N LEU A 49 3.72 8.82 4.26
CA LEU A 49 5.04 9.11 3.71
C LEU A 49 4.94 9.74 2.32
N ASP A 50 5.47 10.94 2.15
CA ASP A 50 5.68 11.47 0.81
C ASP A 50 6.87 10.76 0.13
N ILE A 51 6.72 10.51 -1.16
CA ILE A 51 7.76 9.88 -1.99
C ILE A 51 8.82 10.90 -2.37
N SER A 52 8.39 12.10 -2.77
CA SER A 52 9.26 13.12 -3.39
C SER A 52 9.73 14.14 -2.39
N MET A 53 10.77 13.79 -1.65
CA MET A 53 11.41 14.70 -0.70
C MET A 53 12.85 15.02 -1.10
N PRO A 54 13.39 16.21 -0.79
CA PRO A 54 14.78 16.56 -1.06
C PRO A 54 15.77 15.61 -0.36
N GLY A 55 16.78 15.17 -1.10
CA GLY A 55 17.86 14.32 -0.60
C GLY A 55 17.53 12.83 -0.72
N ALA A 56 16.94 12.21 0.29
CA ALA A 56 16.53 10.81 0.25
C ALA A 56 15.03 10.68 -0.06
N SER A 57 14.66 9.79 -0.96
CA SER A 57 13.26 9.60 -1.31
C SER A 57 12.50 8.81 -0.24
N GLY A 58 11.18 9.02 -0.16
CA GLY A 58 10.32 8.24 0.72
C GLY A 58 10.34 6.74 0.41
N LEU A 59 10.56 6.35 -0.85
CA LEU A 59 10.70 4.94 -1.23
C LEU A 59 11.91 4.29 -0.54
N GLN A 60 13.05 4.98 -0.48
CA GLN A 60 14.23 4.47 0.22
C GLN A 60 13.98 4.31 1.72
N LEU A 61 13.22 5.22 2.33
CA LEU A 61 12.79 5.06 3.73
C LEU A 61 11.88 3.84 3.88
N ALA A 62 10.90 3.68 3.00
CA ALA A 62 9.97 2.57 3.03
C ALA A 62 10.67 1.21 2.90
N GLU A 63 11.64 1.09 1.96
CA GLU A 63 12.48 -0.11 1.82
C GLU A 63 13.30 -0.41 3.08
N ALA A 64 13.82 0.62 3.74
CA ALA A 64 14.57 0.46 4.98
C ALA A 64 13.66 -0.01 6.13
N LEU A 65 12.47 0.58 6.24
CA LEU A 65 11.49 0.21 7.26
C LEU A 65 10.94 -1.21 7.06
N HIS A 66 10.74 -1.64 5.81
CA HIS A 66 10.27 -3.00 5.51
C HIS A 66 11.22 -4.10 6.02
N LYS A 67 12.51 -3.81 6.15
CA LYS A 67 13.53 -4.75 6.67
C LYS A 67 13.53 -4.89 8.19
N LEU A 68 12.76 -4.08 8.91
CA LEU A 68 12.66 -4.16 10.36
C LEU A 68 11.93 -5.44 10.80
N LYS A 69 12.23 -5.93 11.98
CA LYS A 69 11.53 -7.10 12.57
C LYS A 69 10.03 -6.86 12.77
N ASN A 70 9.66 -5.63 13.11
CA ASN A 70 8.27 -5.19 13.27
C ASN A 70 8.12 -3.87 12.51
N PRO A 71 7.90 -3.90 11.21
CA PRO A 71 7.78 -2.69 10.40
C PRO A 71 6.47 -1.95 10.72
N PRO A 72 6.47 -0.61 10.72
CA PRO A 72 5.22 0.15 10.72
C PRO A 72 4.46 -0.09 9.43
N ALA A 73 3.16 0.08 9.46
CA ALA A 73 2.36 0.15 8.23
C ALA A 73 2.77 1.40 7.44
N ILE A 74 2.87 1.30 6.11
CA ILE A 74 3.25 2.41 5.25
C ILE A 74 2.07 2.78 4.36
N VAL A 75 1.71 4.06 4.35
CA VAL A 75 0.75 4.67 3.44
C VAL A 75 1.46 5.80 2.71
N PHE A 76 1.62 5.68 1.40
CA PHE A 76 2.19 6.77 0.63
C PHE A 76 1.18 7.89 0.41
N VAL A 77 1.65 9.14 0.49
CA VAL A 77 0.85 10.37 0.26
C VAL A 77 1.66 11.29 -0.62
N THR A 78 1.37 11.36 -1.92
CA THR A 78 2.21 12.08 -2.88
C THR A 78 1.41 12.76 -3.99
N ALA A 79 2.01 13.76 -4.62
CA ALA A 79 1.43 14.42 -5.80
C ALA A 79 1.68 13.65 -7.12
N TYR A 80 2.51 12.61 -7.11
CA TYR A 80 2.96 11.91 -8.32
C TYR A 80 2.29 10.54 -8.45
N SER A 81 1.68 10.28 -9.61
CA SER A 81 1.06 8.98 -9.93
C SER A 81 2.06 7.91 -10.38
N ASP A 82 3.23 8.33 -10.85
CA ASP A 82 4.15 7.46 -11.58
C ASP A 82 4.92 6.49 -10.68
N HIS A 83 5.00 6.77 -9.37
CA HIS A 83 5.66 5.94 -8.38
C HIS A 83 4.76 4.88 -7.72
N ALA A 84 3.49 4.79 -8.15
CA ALA A 84 2.58 3.79 -7.59
C ALA A 84 3.08 2.35 -7.80
N VAL A 85 3.80 2.08 -8.89
CA VAL A 85 4.36 0.75 -9.17
C VAL A 85 5.49 0.40 -8.20
N GLU A 86 6.37 1.36 -7.90
CA GLU A 86 7.49 1.19 -6.96
C GLU A 86 7.00 1.04 -5.51
N ALA A 87 5.86 1.65 -5.17
CA ALA A 87 5.24 1.53 -3.86
C ALA A 87 4.75 0.09 -3.54
N PHE A 88 4.46 -0.71 -4.58
CA PHE A 88 4.10 -2.12 -4.39
C PHE A 88 5.29 -3.00 -3.96
N ASP A 89 6.50 -2.67 -4.39
CA ASP A 89 7.70 -3.45 -4.04
C ASP A 89 8.03 -3.37 -2.54
N VAL A 90 7.52 -2.37 -1.84
CA VAL A 90 7.76 -2.14 -0.40
C VAL A 90 6.58 -2.52 0.51
N ASP A 91 5.60 -3.29 0.01
CA ASP A 91 4.44 -3.79 0.77
C ASP A 91 3.65 -2.67 1.50
N ALA A 92 3.47 -1.52 0.82
CA ALA A 92 2.68 -0.42 1.33
C ALA A 92 1.20 -0.83 1.47
N VAL A 93 0.53 -0.35 2.53
CA VAL A 93 -0.88 -0.64 2.80
C VAL A 93 -1.79 0.09 1.83
N ASP A 94 -1.47 1.33 1.49
CA ASP A 94 -2.23 2.13 0.52
C ASP A 94 -1.38 3.25 -0.09
N TYR A 95 -1.95 3.89 -1.12
CA TYR A 95 -1.36 4.99 -1.86
C TYR A 95 -2.40 6.09 -2.05
N LEU A 96 -2.13 7.29 -1.52
CA LEU A 96 -3.02 8.44 -1.56
C LEU A 96 -2.42 9.54 -2.43
N MET A 97 -3.24 10.08 -3.32
CA MET A 97 -2.85 11.25 -4.13
C MET A 97 -3.16 12.54 -3.39
N LYS A 98 -2.25 13.51 -3.46
CA LYS A 98 -2.50 14.90 -3.04
C LYS A 98 -3.34 15.62 -4.13
N PRO A 99 -4.38 16.40 -3.75
CA PRO A 99 -4.88 16.62 -2.41
C PRO A 99 -5.59 15.37 -1.84
N VAL A 100 -5.42 15.13 -0.55
CA VAL A 100 -5.96 13.92 0.10
C VAL A 100 -7.45 14.07 0.35
N GLU A 101 -8.24 13.19 -0.24
CA GLU A 101 -9.69 13.12 0.00
C GLU A 101 -9.98 12.37 1.31
N GLU A 102 -10.85 12.92 2.17
CA GLU A 102 -11.23 12.32 3.46
C GLU A 102 -11.68 10.86 3.33
N ALA A 103 -12.55 10.57 2.35
CA ALA A 103 -13.06 9.22 2.14
C ALA A 103 -11.96 8.21 1.74
N ARG A 104 -10.92 8.66 1.06
CA ARG A 104 -9.76 7.82 0.70
C ARG A 104 -8.85 7.61 1.90
N LEU A 105 -8.64 8.65 2.72
CA LEU A 105 -7.87 8.56 3.94
C LEU A 105 -8.52 7.61 4.93
N ASP A 106 -9.83 7.70 5.13
CA ASP A 106 -10.59 6.80 5.99
C ASP A 106 -10.41 5.32 5.61
N ARG A 107 -10.50 5.01 4.33
CA ARG A 107 -10.29 3.65 3.81
C ARG A 107 -8.85 3.16 4.05
N ALA A 108 -7.86 4.03 3.84
CA ALA A 108 -6.46 3.69 4.09
C ALA A 108 -6.23 3.37 5.59
N ILE A 109 -6.81 4.16 6.49
CA ILE A 109 -6.74 3.91 7.93
C ILE A 109 -7.42 2.59 8.29
N GLU A 110 -8.58 2.28 7.71
CA GLU A 110 -9.26 1.00 7.94
C GLU A 110 -8.39 -0.19 7.54
N LYS A 111 -7.71 -0.12 6.39
CA LYS A 111 -6.75 -1.15 5.95
C LYS A 111 -5.58 -1.29 6.95
N VAL A 112 -5.02 -0.17 7.42
CA VAL A 112 -3.98 -0.18 8.45
C VAL A 112 -4.47 -0.86 9.72
N MET A 113 -5.67 -0.53 10.19
CA MET A 113 -6.26 -1.12 11.41
C MET A 113 -6.57 -2.62 11.25
N GLN A 114 -6.99 -3.05 10.07
CA GLN A 114 -7.20 -4.48 9.78
C GLN A 114 -5.87 -5.26 9.82
N ARG A 115 -4.80 -4.69 9.25
CA ARG A 115 -3.46 -5.30 9.28
C ARG A 115 -2.85 -5.33 10.70
N ALA A 116 -3.18 -4.37 11.56
CA ALA A 116 -2.69 -4.29 12.93
C ALA A 116 -3.40 -5.24 13.91
N LYS A 117 -4.55 -5.80 13.54
CA LYS A 117 -5.24 -6.80 14.38
C LYS A 117 -4.42 -8.08 14.40
N PRO A 118 -4.06 -8.63 15.59
CA PRO A 118 -3.51 -9.97 15.65
C PRO A 118 -4.52 -10.92 14.98
N VAL A 119 -4.03 -11.81 14.16
CA VAL A 119 -4.83 -12.87 13.52
C VAL A 119 -5.37 -13.77 14.64
N THR A 120 -6.47 -13.35 15.28
CA THR A 120 -7.27 -14.26 16.10
C THR A 120 -8.23 -14.95 15.14
N ASP A 121 -8.10 -16.27 15.03
CA ASP A 121 -8.94 -17.23 14.31
C ASP A 121 -10.32 -16.73 13.83
N SER A 122 -10.34 -15.81 12.90
CA SER A 122 -11.49 -15.63 12.02
C SER A 122 -11.20 -16.50 10.82
N LYS A 123 -12.06 -17.43 10.51
CA LYS A 123 -12.02 -18.24 9.29
C LYS A 123 -11.67 -17.34 8.12
N VAL A 124 -10.38 -17.30 7.78
CA VAL A 124 -9.90 -16.69 6.54
C VAL A 124 -10.50 -17.58 5.46
N THR A 125 -11.58 -17.13 4.86
CA THR A 125 -12.02 -17.71 3.60
C THR A 125 -10.95 -17.27 2.61
N ILE A 126 -9.89 -18.07 2.47
CA ILE A 126 -8.84 -17.86 1.48
C ILE A 126 -9.53 -17.99 0.14
N GLU A 127 -9.97 -16.87 -0.40
CA GLU A 127 -10.54 -16.87 -1.73
C GLU A 127 -9.40 -17.14 -2.71
N ARG A 128 -9.61 -18.11 -3.58
CA ARG A 128 -8.62 -18.56 -4.55
C ARG A 128 -9.10 -18.25 -5.94
N ILE A 129 -8.22 -17.73 -6.77
CA ILE A 129 -8.54 -17.51 -8.18
C ILE A 129 -7.95 -18.62 -9.05
N PRO A 130 -8.71 -19.12 -10.04
CA PRO A 130 -8.19 -20.05 -11.01
C PRO A 130 -7.32 -19.35 -12.03
N VAL A 131 -6.10 -19.85 -12.19
CA VAL A 131 -5.12 -19.40 -13.18
C VAL A 131 -4.63 -20.60 -14.00
N GLU A 132 -4.00 -20.35 -15.13
CA GLU A 132 -3.43 -21.38 -15.97
C GLU A 132 -1.91 -21.37 -15.91
N LYS A 133 -1.30 -22.54 -15.69
CA LYS A 133 0.14 -22.75 -15.72
C LYS A 133 0.45 -24.05 -16.48
N GLY A 134 1.09 -23.94 -17.64
CA GLY A 134 1.48 -25.12 -18.44
C GLY A 134 0.31 -26.02 -18.85
N GLY A 135 -0.85 -25.44 -19.18
CA GLY A 135 -2.06 -26.17 -19.58
C GLY A 135 -2.84 -26.81 -18.42
N ARG A 136 -2.48 -26.49 -17.15
CA ARG A 136 -3.19 -26.96 -15.95
C ARG A 136 -3.81 -25.78 -15.22
N LYS A 137 -5.03 -25.96 -14.74
CA LYS A 137 -5.67 -24.98 -13.84
C LYS A 137 -5.08 -25.14 -12.44
N VAL A 138 -4.57 -24.02 -11.91
CA VAL A 138 -4.03 -23.92 -10.54
C VAL A 138 -4.85 -22.87 -9.81
N LEU A 139 -5.15 -23.13 -8.55
CA LEU A 139 -5.84 -22.17 -7.67
C LEU A 139 -4.79 -21.45 -6.83
N ILE A 140 -4.65 -20.14 -7.02
CA ILE A 140 -3.74 -19.31 -6.22
C ILE A 140 -4.54 -18.51 -5.18
N PRO A 141 -4.06 -18.42 -3.92
CA PRO A 141 -4.65 -17.54 -2.92
C PRO A 141 -4.59 -16.09 -3.39
N VAL A 142 -5.64 -15.32 -3.11
CA VAL A 142 -5.65 -13.88 -3.45
C VAL A 142 -4.54 -13.13 -2.71
N ASP A 143 -4.24 -13.55 -1.48
CA ASP A 143 -3.20 -12.98 -0.63
C ASP A 143 -1.77 -13.14 -1.19
N ASP A 144 -1.56 -14.11 -2.08
CA ASP A 144 -0.27 -14.31 -2.74
C ASP A 144 -0.06 -13.38 -3.94
N ILE A 145 -1.12 -12.72 -4.43
CA ILE A 145 -1.08 -11.86 -5.60
C ILE A 145 -0.48 -10.51 -5.22
N ARG A 146 0.57 -10.12 -5.93
CA ARG A 146 1.24 -8.83 -5.76
C ARG A 146 0.65 -7.76 -6.67
N PHE A 147 0.53 -8.08 -7.94
CA PHE A 147 -0.10 -7.21 -8.94
C PHE A 147 -0.54 -8.03 -10.16
N ILE A 148 -1.39 -7.43 -10.98
CA ILE A 148 -1.85 -8.02 -12.25
C ILE A 148 -1.58 -7.01 -13.36
N MET A 149 -0.94 -7.47 -14.42
CA MET A 149 -0.56 -6.65 -15.58
C MET A 149 -1.25 -7.14 -16.84
N ALA A 150 -1.85 -6.23 -17.61
CA ALA A 150 -2.31 -6.53 -18.96
C ALA A 150 -1.14 -6.71 -19.93
N LYS A 151 -1.15 -7.80 -20.67
CA LYS A 151 -0.19 -8.07 -21.73
C LYS A 151 -0.92 -8.65 -22.94
N ASP A 152 -1.10 -7.80 -23.95
CA ASP A 152 -1.83 -8.13 -25.17
C ASP A 152 -3.24 -8.67 -24.84
N ASP A 153 -3.57 -9.89 -25.19
CA ASP A 153 -4.87 -10.53 -24.94
C ASP A 153 -4.95 -11.27 -23.60
N TYR A 154 -3.90 -11.19 -22.77
CA TYR A 154 -3.81 -11.90 -21.49
C TYR A 154 -3.54 -10.95 -20.34
N SER A 155 -3.90 -11.39 -19.14
CA SER A 155 -3.43 -10.80 -17.89
C SER A 155 -2.34 -11.68 -17.28
N CYS A 156 -1.23 -11.07 -16.90
CA CYS A 156 -0.17 -11.72 -16.13
C CYS A 156 -0.40 -11.44 -14.67
N ILE A 157 -0.53 -12.46 -13.85
CA ILE A 157 -0.68 -12.39 -12.40
C ILE A 157 0.66 -12.69 -11.79
N TYR A 158 1.17 -11.78 -10.97
CA TYR A 158 2.45 -11.91 -10.29
C TYR A 158 2.23 -12.22 -8.81
N THR A 159 2.87 -13.27 -8.33
CA THR A 159 2.96 -13.63 -6.93
C THR A 159 4.41 -13.46 -6.44
N VAL A 160 4.69 -13.76 -5.18
CA VAL A 160 6.04 -13.69 -4.61
C VAL A 160 7.01 -14.62 -5.36
N ASP A 161 6.55 -15.84 -5.68
CA ASP A 161 7.41 -16.92 -6.16
C ASP A 161 7.24 -17.21 -7.66
N ASP A 162 6.15 -16.72 -8.28
CA ASP A 162 5.79 -17.18 -9.61
C ASP A 162 4.97 -16.14 -10.42
N ARG A 163 4.77 -16.45 -11.70
CA ARG A 163 3.87 -15.70 -12.57
C ARG A 163 2.92 -16.63 -13.31
N PHE A 164 1.68 -16.20 -13.46
CA PHE A 164 0.63 -16.97 -14.11
C PHE A 164 -0.02 -16.17 -15.22
N LEU A 165 -0.56 -16.86 -16.21
CA LEU A 165 -1.33 -16.26 -17.28
C LEU A 165 -2.81 -16.49 -17.05
N SER A 166 -3.64 -15.51 -17.42
CA SER A 166 -5.09 -15.62 -17.41
C SER A 166 -5.69 -14.92 -18.61
N THR A 167 -6.75 -15.47 -19.16
CA THR A 167 -7.57 -14.83 -20.18
C THR A 167 -8.59 -13.83 -19.62
N THR A 168 -8.69 -13.76 -18.27
CA THR A 168 -9.54 -12.79 -17.58
C THR A 168 -8.97 -11.40 -17.76
N SER A 169 -9.80 -10.44 -18.15
CA SER A 169 -9.37 -9.05 -18.36
C SER A 169 -9.07 -8.33 -17.03
N LEU A 170 -8.26 -7.25 -17.08
CA LEU A 170 -8.00 -6.42 -15.91
C LEU A 170 -9.30 -5.88 -15.28
N ALA A 171 -10.28 -5.46 -16.07
CA ALA A 171 -11.55 -4.95 -15.56
C ALA A 171 -12.34 -6.03 -14.78
N GLN A 172 -12.26 -7.29 -15.22
CA GLN A 172 -12.88 -8.40 -14.51
C GLN A 172 -12.11 -8.75 -13.22
N PHE A 173 -10.78 -8.63 -13.22
CA PHE A 173 -9.98 -8.79 -12.00
C PHE A 173 -10.25 -7.66 -11.01
N GLU A 174 -10.31 -6.42 -11.47
CA GLU A 174 -10.65 -5.26 -10.66
C GLU A 174 -11.99 -5.47 -9.93
N ALA A 175 -13.04 -5.86 -10.68
CA ALA A 175 -14.36 -6.13 -10.10
C ALA A 175 -14.36 -7.30 -9.10
N LYS A 176 -13.51 -8.32 -9.30
CA LYS A 176 -13.43 -9.49 -8.40
C LYS A 176 -12.58 -9.25 -7.17
N LEU A 177 -11.56 -8.40 -7.28
CA LEU A 177 -10.53 -8.23 -6.26
C LEU A 177 -10.64 -6.90 -5.51
N CYS A 178 -11.61 -6.04 -5.83
CA CYS A 178 -11.82 -4.76 -5.15
C CYS A 178 -12.03 -4.93 -3.64
N ASP A 179 -12.75 -5.98 -3.23
CA ASP A 179 -13.01 -6.28 -1.81
C ASP A 179 -11.76 -6.78 -1.06
N PHE A 180 -10.73 -7.22 -1.80
CA PHE A 180 -9.43 -7.66 -1.27
C PHE A 180 -8.37 -6.55 -1.33
N GLY A 181 -8.75 -5.32 -1.61
CA GLY A 181 -7.86 -4.17 -1.61
C GLY A 181 -7.12 -3.94 -2.93
N PHE A 182 -7.42 -4.69 -3.97
CA PHE A 182 -6.89 -4.42 -5.31
C PHE A 182 -7.64 -3.26 -5.97
N PHE A 183 -6.90 -2.35 -6.58
CA PHE A 183 -7.45 -1.23 -7.32
C PHE A 183 -6.58 -0.93 -8.56
N ARG A 184 -7.20 -0.33 -9.55
CA ARG A 184 -6.52 -0.02 -10.80
C ARG A 184 -5.65 1.21 -10.65
N VAL A 185 -4.35 1.02 -10.73
CA VAL A 185 -3.35 2.10 -10.62
C VAL A 185 -2.94 2.66 -11.98
N HIS A 186 -3.11 1.91 -13.04
CA HIS A 186 -2.77 2.31 -14.41
C HIS A 186 -3.63 1.53 -15.42
N ARG A 187 -3.71 2.03 -16.68
CA ARG A 187 -4.45 1.31 -17.74
C ARG A 187 -4.01 -0.15 -17.95
N ARG A 188 -2.82 -0.52 -17.51
CA ARG A 188 -2.22 -1.87 -17.64
C ARG A 188 -2.00 -2.61 -16.32
N TYR A 189 -2.28 -2.02 -15.15
CA TYR A 189 -1.99 -2.60 -13.84
C TYR A 189 -3.13 -2.46 -12.84
N ILE A 190 -3.32 -3.52 -12.07
CA ILE A 190 -4.13 -3.59 -10.85
C ILE A 190 -3.23 -4.06 -9.73
#